data_36227509b8e041c66e705e9c56eb3733
#
_entry.id   36227509b8e041c66e705e9c56eb3733
#
_cell.length_a   1.000
_cell.length_b   1.000
_cell.length_c   1.000
_cell.angle_alpha   90.00
_cell.angle_beta   90.00
_cell.angle_gamma   90.00
#
_symmetry.space_group_name_H-M   'P 1'
#
loop_
_entity.id
_entity.type
_entity.pdbx_description
1 polymer ?
#
loop_
_entity_poly.entity_id
_entity_poly.type
_entity_poly.pdbx_seq_one_letter_code
_entity_poly.pdbx_strand_id
1 'polypeptide(L)'
;MNFLKDITWTEIFIFAHTCAALVCMLRVLYKQKNIGSTFAWLIILFLFPVFGTIAYILIGEPRLGTARAKRTGEMNRFYRNFAATHLADIYLDIADQVKSRYHGISKVAEKGTGLGATKGNAMSLLSTTDAIIDSMLADIRAATHSCLLAFYIIEPKGRIEEILNEILAAADRGVDCAILADAVGSRSFLESDWVEILRQAGVEVHTSLPVGIWRTLFTRTDLRNHRKILVIDSKIGYTGSFNLVDPRYFKQSSGVGEWVDVMMRCTGPMVLELSAVFFADLAVETDENLQNVQTYLNQAQSLLPQILPEKMQQGNIVAQIIPSAPEQNSFVIYETIISAIYAATKQITITTPYFVPDEPLLMALTVAAKRGVKVTLILPAKVDSLMVRYASRAYYPMLLEAGVKIAMFEGGLLHAKTMTIDEDYSLFGTVNMDMRSFFLNLEISLAIYDRDTTKQICHLQRSYLKNSSYIAIKSWQQRSKLRGLVENAVRLMSPLL
;
A
#
# COMPACT_ATOMS: atom_id res chain seq x y z
N MET A 1 -49.97 38.80 -4.53
CA MET A 1 -48.80 38.48 -3.73
C MET A 1 -49.09 37.26 -2.86
N ASN A 2 -49.44 36.07 -3.45
CA ASN A 2 -49.82 34.84 -2.75
C ASN A 2 -49.17 33.58 -3.36
N PHE A 3 -48.02 33.71 -4.04
CA PHE A 3 -47.33 32.58 -4.67
C PHE A 3 -46.57 31.67 -3.70
N LEU A 4 -46.40 32.06 -2.42
CA LEU A 4 -45.62 31.33 -1.44
C LEU A 4 -46.46 30.49 -0.46
N LYS A 5 -47.82 30.51 -0.58
CA LYS A 5 -48.68 29.77 0.40
C LYS A 5 -49.05 28.36 0.00
N ASP A 6 -48.81 27.95 -1.26
CA ASP A 6 -49.21 26.64 -1.77
C ASP A 6 -48.03 25.68 -2.02
N ILE A 7 -46.80 26.06 -1.62
CA ILE A 7 -45.63 25.20 -1.80
C ILE A 7 -45.66 24.06 -0.77
N THR A 8 -45.80 22.85 -1.24
CA THR A 8 -45.78 21.63 -0.42
C THR A 8 -44.34 21.29 0.01
N TRP A 9 -44.22 20.62 1.15
CA TRP A 9 -42.93 20.11 1.60
C TRP A 9 -42.25 19.19 0.57
N THR A 10 -43.04 18.50 -0.25
CA THR A 10 -42.57 17.66 -1.34
C THR A 10 -41.88 18.47 -2.43
N GLU A 11 -42.47 19.63 -2.84
CA GLU A 11 -41.90 20.52 -3.87
C GLU A 11 -40.60 21.18 -3.38
N ILE A 12 -40.55 21.57 -2.11
CA ILE A 12 -39.31 22.09 -1.50
C ILE A 12 -38.22 21.01 -1.51
N PHE A 13 -38.57 19.77 -1.13
CA PHE A 13 -37.62 18.65 -1.14
C PHE A 13 -37.09 18.36 -2.54
N ILE A 14 -37.99 18.26 -3.55
CA ILE A 14 -37.61 18.01 -4.95
C ILE A 14 -36.71 19.14 -5.46
N PHE A 15 -37.06 20.38 -5.20
CA PHE A 15 -36.24 21.54 -5.63
C PHE A 15 -34.86 21.53 -4.98
N ALA A 16 -34.79 21.41 -3.66
CA ALA A 16 -33.53 21.37 -2.93
C ALA A 16 -32.65 20.21 -3.39
N HIS A 17 -33.24 19.03 -3.60
CA HIS A 17 -32.56 17.85 -4.07
C HIS A 17 -32.04 18.01 -5.51
N THR A 18 -32.86 18.55 -6.40
CA THR A 18 -32.44 18.85 -7.79
C THR A 18 -31.27 19.86 -7.83
N CYS A 19 -31.33 20.90 -7.00
CA CYS A 19 -30.21 21.83 -6.84
C CYS A 19 -28.93 21.09 -6.33
N ALA A 20 -29.06 20.24 -5.34
CA ALA A 20 -27.93 19.49 -4.82
C ALA A 20 -27.31 18.55 -5.87
N ALA A 21 -28.14 17.86 -6.66
CA ALA A 21 -27.69 17.01 -7.76
C ALA A 21 -26.97 17.82 -8.85
N LEU A 22 -27.50 18.98 -9.23
CA LEU A 22 -26.85 19.87 -10.20
C LEU A 22 -25.51 20.41 -9.69
N VAL A 23 -25.43 20.79 -8.42
CA VAL A 23 -24.16 21.22 -7.80
C VAL A 23 -23.15 20.06 -7.81
N CYS A 24 -23.58 18.83 -7.51
CA CYS A 24 -22.72 17.66 -7.61
C CYS A 24 -22.26 17.40 -9.05
N MET A 25 -23.14 17.50 -10.05
CA MET A 25 -22.77 17.34 -11.47
C MET A 25 -21.74 18.39 -11.92
N LEU A 26 -21.94 19.66 -11.57
CA LEU A 26 -20.96 20.72 -11.86
C LEU A 26 -19.63 20.45 -11.16
N ARG A 27 -19.68 19.98 -9.93
CA ARG A 27 -18.48 19.63 -9.16
C ARG A 27 -17.75 18.42 -9.77
N VAL A 28 -18.46 17.40 -10.25
CA VAL A 28 -17.88 16.27 -11.01
C VAL A 28 -17.12 16.80 -12.23
N LEU A 29 -17.73 17.67 -13.05
CA LEU A 29 -17.08 18.24 -14.22
C LEU A 29 -15.83 19.05 -13.87
N TYR A 30 -15.86 19.77 -12.74
CA TYR A 30 -14.73 20.61 -12.31
C TYR A 30 -13.57 19.79 -11.70
N LYS A 31 -13.88 18.73 -10.94
CA LYS A 31 -12.89 18.01 -10.11
C LYS A 31 -12.36 16.73 -10.75
N GLN A 32 -13.15 16.03 -11.54
CA GLN A 32 -12.76 14.73 -12.10
C GLN A 32 -11.81 14.92 -13.30
N LYS A 33 -10.68 14.24 -13.24
CA LYS A 33 -9.65 14.25 -14.30
C LYS A 33 -9.81 13.08 -15.27
N ASN A 34 -10.44 11.99 -14.83
CA ASN A 34 -10.66 10.78 -15.64
C ASN A 34 -12.03 10.84 -16.31
N ILE A 35 -12.05 10.80 -17.64
CA ILE A 35 -13.25 10.90 -18.46
C ILE A 35 -14.27 9.81 -18.13
N GLY A 36 -13.84 8.55 -17.99
CA GLY A 36 -14.73 7.42 -17.67
C GLY A 36 -15.42 7.58 -16.32
N SER A 37 -14.66 7.99 -15.31
CA SER A 37 -15.19 8.26 -13.96
C SER A 37 -16.16 9.45 -13.96
N THR A 38 -15.85 10.50 -14.73
CA THR A 38 -16.73 11.67 -14.90
C THR A 38 -18.09 11.25 -15.49
N PHE A 39 -18.10 10.50 -16.60
CA PHE A 39 -19.32 10.01 -17.20
C PHE A 39 -20.11 9.07 -16.28
N ALA A 40 -19.44 8.16 -15.58
CA ALA A 40 -20.09 7.26 -14.64
C ALA A 40 -20.83 8.03 -13.54
N TRP A 41 -20.18 9.02 -12.92
CA TRP A 41 -20.81 9.85 -11.91
C TRP A 41 -21.96 10.70 -12.45
N LEU A 42 -21.82 11.30 -13.65
CA LEU A 42 -22.90 12.06 -14.27
C LEU A 42 -24.12 11.18 -14.54
N ILE A 43 -23.93 9.95 -15.03
CA ILE A 43 -25.02 8.99 -15.26
C ILE A 43 -25.68 8.60 -13.94
N ILE A 44 -24.90 8.27 -12.89
CA ILE A 44 -25.43 7.89 -11.58
C ILE A 44 -26.24 9.05 -10.97
N LEU A 45 -25.72 10.26 -11.02
CA LEU A 45 -26.41 11.46 -10.51
C LEU A 45 -27.69 11.79 -11.30
N PHE A 46 -27.71 11.50 -12.59
CA PHE A 46 -28.87 11.73 -13.44
C PHE A 46 -29.96 10.67 -13.25
N LEU A 47 -29.58 9.36 -13.23
CA LEU A 47 -30.54 8.26 -13.14
C LEU A 47 -31.06 8.04 -11.70
N PHE A 48 -30.19 8.29 -10.71
CA PHE A 48 -30.49 8.06 -9.29
C PHE A 48 -30.16 9.30 -8.46
N PRO A 49 -30.87 10.43 -8.68
CA PRO A 49 -30.43 11.71 -8.14
C PRO A 49 -30.28 11.71 -6.61
N VAL A 50 -31.16 11.04 -5.84
CA VAL A 50 -31.06 10.96 -4.37
C VAL A 50 -29.87 10.09 -3.97
N PHE A 51 -29.89 8.84 -4.39
CA PHE A 51 -28.83 7.88 -4.03
C PHE A 51 -27.48 8.27 -4.64
N GLY A 52 -27.46 8.75 -5.87
CA GLY A 52 -26.27 9.23 -6.57
C GLY A 52 -25.62 10.42 -5.86
N THR A 53 -26.42 11.38 -5.38
CA THR A 53 -25.91 12.54 -4.62
C THR A 53 -25.29 12.08 -3.29
N ILE A 54 -25.96 11.19 -2.57
CA ILE A 54 -25.44 10.62 -1.32
C ILE A 54 -24.14 9.84 -1.61
N ALA A 55 -24.16 8.94 -2.60
CA ALA A 55 -23.00 8.16 -2.98
C ALA A 55 -21.83 9.07 -3.40
N TYR A 56 -22.08 10.10 -4.20
CA TYR A 56 -21.04 11.04 -4.62
C TYR A 56 -20.46 11.82 -3.43
N ILE A 57 -21.30 12.24 -2.48
CA ILE A 57 -20.82 12.89 -1.26
C ILE A 57 -19.95 11.97 -0.42
N LEU A 58 -20.26 10.67 -0.35
CA LEU A 58 -19.53 9.71 0.48
C LEU A 58 -18.21 9.23 -0.16
N ILE A 59 -18.22 8.95 -1.46
CA ILE A 59 -17.11 8.26 -2.14
C ILE A 59 -16.67 8.90 -3.48
N GLY A 60 -17.33 9.94 -3.95
CA GLY A 60 -17.08 10.54 -5.27
C GLY A 60 -15.75 11.28 -5.38
N GLU A 61 -15.22 11.79 -4.28
CA GLU A 61 -13.95 12.50 -4.25
C GLU A 61 -13.05 11.97 -3.11
N PRO A 62 -11.72 11.93 -3.29
CA PRO A 62 -10.78 11.67 -2.21
C PRO A 62 -10.74 12.88 -1.27
N ARG A 63 -11.67 12.92 -0.31
CA ARG A 63 -11.74 13.99 0.71
C ARG A 63 -10.98 13.54 1.95
N LEU A 64 -9.86 14.17 2.20
CA LEU A 64 -8.98 13.86 3.33
C LEU A 64 -9.28 14.70 4.58
N GLY A 65 -10.21 15.67 4.46
CA GLY A 65 -10.38 16.71 5.45
C GLY A 65 -9.30 17.81 5.35
N THR A 66 -9.71 19.07 5.51
CA THR A 66 -8.81 20.22 5.32
C THR A 66 -7.65 20.24 6.33
N ALA A 67 -7.91 19.86 7.57
CA ALA A 67 -6.89 19.81 8.63
C ALA A 67 -5.83 18.73 8.35
N ARG A 68 -6.24 17.51 7.95
CA ARG A 68 -5.33 16.43 7.58
C ARG A 68 -4.50 16.80 6.35
N ALA A 69 -5.12 17.30 5.28
CA ALA A 69 -4.42 17.73 4.07
C ALA A 69 -3.38 18.83 4.34
N LYS A 70 -3.70 19.77 5.25
CA LYS A 70 -2.76 20.80 5.69
C LYS A 70 -1.56 20.19 6.44
N ARG A 71 -1.82 19.32 7.43
CA ARG A 71 -0.76 18.63 8.19
C ARG A 71 0.15 17.81 7.26
N THR A 72 -0.45 17.03 6.35
CA THR A 72 0.33 16.27 5.35
C THR A 72 1.19 17.17 4.48
N GLY A 73 0.65 18.32 4.03
CA GLY A 73 1.42 19.29 3.24
C GLY A 73 2.60 19.92 4.02
N GLU A 74 2.43 20.16 5.31
CA GLU A 74 3.48 20.66 6.20
C GLU A 74 4.54 19.59 6.46
N MET A 75 4.12 18.35 6.72
CA MET A 75 5.01 17.20 6.91
C MET A 75 5.83 16.92 5.65
N ASN A 76 5.21 16.95 4.46
CA ASN A 76 5.94 16.74 3.21
C ASN A 76 7.02 17.79 2.95
N ARG A 77 6.74 19.06 3.27
CA ARG A 77 7.77 20.12 3.20
C ARG A 77 8.89 19.87 4.20
N PHE A 78 8.53 19.50 5.43
CA PHE A 78 9.50 19.17 6.44
C PHE A 78 10.40 17.98 5.99
N TYR A 79 9.80 16.90 5.48
CA TYR A 79 10.54 15.73 4.99
C TYR A 79 11.50 16.06 3.87
N ARG A 80 11.04 16.81 2.86
CA ARG A 80 11.90 17.22 1.76
C ARG A 80 13.10 18.06 2.25
N ASN A 81 12.86 18.95 3.20
CA ASN A 81 13.93 19.75 3.81
C ASN A 81 14.84 18.87 4.66
N PHE A 82 14.30 17.95 5.46
CA PHE A 82 15.08 17.01 6.26
C PHE A 82 15.94 16.11 5.37
N ALA A 83 15.36 15.51 4.34
CA ALA A 83 16.06 14.68 3.36
C ALA A 83 17.18 15.48 2.66
N ALA A 84 16.88 16.68 2.19
CA ALA A 84 17.86 17.55 1.53
C ALA A 84 18.99 17.99 2.46
N THR A 85 18.74 18.16 3.76
CA THR A 85 19.74 18.66 4.72
C THR A 85 20.55 17.55 5.36
N HIS A 86 19.93 16.40 5.66
CA HIS A 86 20.56 15.37 6.49
C HIS A 86 20.79 14.03 5.79
N LEU A 87 20.08 13.77 4.67
CA LEU A 87 20.20 12.53 3.92
C LEU A 87 20.88 12.73 2.55
N ALA A 88 21.13 13.98 2.14
CA ALA A 88 21.73 14.28 0.83
C ALA A 88 23.06 13.53 0.59
N ASP A 89 23.89 13.43 1.63
CA ASP A 89 25.20 12.75 1.56
C ASP A 89 25.09 11.21 1.48
N ILE A 90 23.90 10.66 1.82
CA ILE A 90 23.65 9.21 1.72
C ILE A 90 23.00 8.85 0.39
N TYR A 91 22.40 9.82 -0.31
CA TYR A 91 21.81 9.58 -1.61
C TYR A 91 22.88 9.47 -2.68
N LEU A 92 22.71 8.47 -3.53
CA LEU A 92 23.63 8.21 -4.61
C LEU A 92 23.21 8.95 -5.88
N ASP A 93 24.17 9.45 -6.63
CA ASP A 93 23.95 9.50 -8.07
C ASP A 93 23.93 8.05 -8.57
N ILE A 94 22.73 7.59 -8.86
CA ILE A 94 22.45 6.21 -9.24
C ILE A 94 23.14 5.82 -10.57
N ALA A 95 23.66 6.81 -11.33
CA ALA A 95 24.23 6.63 -12.63
C ALA A 95 25.41 5.63 -12.65
N ASP A 96 26.23 5.65 -11.59
CA ASP A 96 27.43 4.81 -11.52
C ASP A 96 27.18 3.41 -10.90
N GLN A 97 26.06 3.23 -10.23
CA GLN A 97 25.79 2.04 -9.40
C GLN A 97 24.72 1.12 -9.98
N VAL A 98 23.86 1.62 -10.88
CA VAL A 98 22.68 0.96 -11.39
C VAL A 98 22.68 0.97 -12.91
N LYS A 99 22.15 -0.09 -13.53
CA LYS A 99 22.04 -0.12 -15.00
C LYS A 99 21.22 1.07 -15.52
N SER A 100 21.72 1.74 -16.56
CA SER A 100 21.16 2.98 -17.12
C SER A 100 19.66 2.91 -17.41
N ARG A 101 19.14 1.74 -17.80
CA ARG A 101 17.71 1.53 -18.06
C ARG A 101 16.81 1.72 -16.83
N TYR A 102 17.36 1.64 -15.62
CA TYR A 102 16.63 1.81 -14.37
C TYR A 102 16.77 3.23 -13.76
N HIS A 103 17.67 4.08 -14.32
CA HIS A 103 17.85 5.45 -13.83
C HIS A 103 16.55 6.25 -13.88
N GLY A 104 15.76 6.11 -14.97
CA GLY A 104 14.46 6.77 -15.10
C GLY A 104 13.48 6.39 -14.00
N ILE A 105 13.51 5.12 -13.57
CA ILE A 105 12.63 4.61 -12.51
C ILE A 105 12.97 5.28 -11.18
N SER A 106 14.27 5.30 -10.83
CA SER A 106 14.72 5.95 -9.59
C SER A 106 14.42 7.45 -9.55
N LYS A 107 14.61 8.15 -10.69
CA LYS A 107 14.28 9.58 -10.77
C LYS A 107 12.78 9.87 -10.65
N VAL A 108 11.92 9.01 -11.18
CA VAL A 108 10.46 9.11 -10.99
C VAL A 108 10.11 8.97 -9.51
N ALA A 109 10.66 7.95 -8.85
CA ALA A 109 10.44 7.72 -7.43
C ALA A 109 10.97 8.88 -6.57
N GLU A 110 12.20 9.34 -6.82
CA GLU A 110 12.83 10.47 -6.11
C GLU A 110 12.03 11.77 -6.26
N LYS A 111 11.62 12.12 -7.50
CA LYS A 111 10.82 13.32 -7.73
C LYS A 111 9.46 13.27 -7.03
N GLY A 112 8.84 12.07 -6.98
CA GLY A 112 7.55 11.87 -6.35
C GLY A 112 7.59 11.91 -4.84
N THR A 113 8.63 11.31 -4.23
CA THR A 113 8.73 11.14 -2.78
C THR A 113 9.66 12.15 -2.11
N GLY A 114 10.70 12.61 -2.80
CA GLY A 114 11.82 13.33 -2.23
C GLY A 114 12.89 12.41 -1.60
N LEU A 115 12.71 11.08 -1.68
CA LEU A 115 13.67 10.09 -1.17
C LEU A 115 14.50 9.53 -2.33
N GLY A 116 15.80 9.59 -2.22
CA GLY A 116 16.76 9.09 -3.20
C GLY A 116 17.07 7.61 -3.00
N ALA A 117 17.82 7.00 -3.92
CA ALA A 117 18.35 5.67 -3.70
C ALA A 117 19.56 5.72 -2.74
N THR A 118 19.65 4.74 -1.84
CA THR A 118 20.73 4.60 -0.86
C THR A 118 21.54 3.33 -1.12
N LYS A 119 22.84 3.37 -0.80
CA LYS A 119 23.74 2.20 -0.84
C LYS A 119 24.16 1.82 0.58
N GLY A 120 24.75 0.65 0.73
CA GLY A 120 25.24 0.19 2.03
C GLY A 120 24.17 -0.58 2.81
N ASN A 121 23.06 -0.90 2.16
CA ASN A 121 22.00 -1.68 2.77
C ASN A 121 22.31 -3.19 2.73
N ALA A 122 21.80 -3.92 3.73
CA ALA A 122 21.69 -5.37 3.69
C ALA A 122 20.23 -5.77 3.85
N MET A 123 19.84 -6.85 3.17
CA MET A 123 18.46 -7.32 3.13
C MET A 123 18.38 -8.84 3.32
N SER A 124 17.39 -9.29 4.07
CA SER A 124 17.07 -10.70 4.26
C SER A 124 15.61 -10.94 3.94
N LEU A 125 15.36 -11.78 2.94
CA LEU A 125 14.00 -12.16 2.53
C LEU A 125 13.46 -13.25 3.47
N LEU A 126 12.37 -12.96 4.15
CA LEU A 126 11.63 -13.86 5.02
C LEU A 126 10.34 -14.28 4.31
N SER A 127 10.13 -15.57 4.10
CA SER A 127 9.08 -16.11 3.23
C SER A 127 8.12 -17.10 3.91
N THR A 128 8.24 -17.26 5.23
CA THR A 128 7.30 -18.05 6.03
C THR A 128 6.88 -17.27 7.26
N THR A 129 5.65 -17.49 7.72
CA THR A 129 5.10 -16.82 8.92
C THR A 129 6.01 -16.99 10.12
N ASP A 130 6.46 -18.21 10.40
CA ASP A 130 7.29 -18.49 11.57
C ASP A 130 8.66 -17.79 11.46
N ALA A 131 9.32 -17.82 10.30
CA ALA A 131 10.58 -17.09 10.10
C ALA A 131 10.43 -15.57 10.26
N ILE A 132 9.30 -15.01 9.82
CA ILE A 132 9.01 -13.57 9.99
C ILE A 132 8.85 -13.27 11.49
N ILE A 133 8.01 -14.01 12.19
CA ILE A 133 7.72 -13.79 13.61
C ILE A 133 8.98 -14.02 14.46
N ASP A 134 9.73 -15.11 14.23
CA ASP A 134 10.97 -15.41 14.96
C ASP A 134 12.01 -14.30 14.80
N SER A 135 12.15 -13.79 13.57
CA SER A 135 13.07 -12.67 13.28
C SER A 135 12.63 -11.38 13.99
N MET A 136 11.33 -11.03 13.95
CA MET A 136 10.79 -9.87 14.65
C MET A 136 10.98 -10.00 16.16
N LEU A 137 10.66 -11.15 16.76
CA LEU A 137 10.84 -11.40 18.20
C LEU A 137 12.29 -11.24 18.62
N ALA A 138 13.23 -11.81 17.84
CA ALA A 138 14.66 -11.69 18.15
C ALA A 138 15.14 -10.24 18.16
N ASP A 139 14.72 -9.47 17.16
CA ASP A 139 15.12 -8.07 17.04
C ASP A 139 14.43 -7.16 18.07
N ILE A 140 13.14 -7.41 18.44
CA ILE A 140 12.45 -6.66 19.51
C ILE A 140 13.09 -6.95 20.86
N ARG A 141 13.50 -8.19 21.14
CA ARG A 141 14.26 -8.55 22.35
C ARG A 141 15.57 -7.79 22.48
N ALA A 142 16.23 -7.55 21.35
CA ALA A 142 17.49 -6.85 21.30
C ALA A 142 17.34 -5.32 21.27
N ALA A 143 16.12 -4.78 21.18
CA ALA A 143 15.84 -3.35 21.14
C ALA A 143 16.34 -2.65 22.41
N THR A 144 17.00 -1.49 22.22
CA THR A 144 17.61 -0.70 23.30
C THR A 144 17.09 0.72 23.41
N HIS A 145 16.51 1.27 22.33
CA HIS A 145 16.07 2.67 22.27
C HIS A 145 14.64 2.81 21.80
N SER A 146 14.25 2.18 20.68
CA SER A 146 12.92 2.36 20.12
C SER A 146 12.40 1.13 19.39
N CYS A 147 11.07 0.93 19.44
CA CYS A 147 10.35 -0.10 18.72
C CYS A 147 9.06 0.49 18.12
N LEU A 148 9.06 0.73 16.80
CA LEU A 148 8.03 1.49 16.10
C LEU A 148 7.29 0.59 15.11
N LEU A 149 5.97 0.45 15.28
CA LEU A 149 5.14 -0.45 14.48
C LEU A 149 4.01 0.31 13.77
N ALA A 150 3.88 0.15 12.45
CA ALA A 150 2.71 0.59 11.69
C ALA A 150 2.17 -0.59 10.88
N PHE A 151 0.93 -1.02 11.18
CA PHE A 151 0.33 -2.18 10.51
C PHE A 151 -1.14 -1.94 10.16
N TYR A 152 -1.54 -2.44 8.98
CA TYR A 152 -2.93 -2.40 8.56
C TYR A 152 -3.81 -3.32 9.39
N ILE A 153 -3.39 -4.58 9.60
CA ILE A 153 -4.12 -5.54 10.43
C ILE A 153 -3.22 -6.00 11.57
N ILE A 154 -3.74 -5.87 12.78
CA ILE A 154 -3.21 -6.50 13.99
C ILE A 154 -4.32 -7.38 14.56
N GLU A 155 -4.11 -8.69 14.59
CA GLU A 155 -5.02 -9.65 15.20
C GLU A 155 -4.31 -10.33 16.37
N PRO A 156 -4.67 -10.02 17.64
CA PRO A 156 -3.99 -10.52 18.82
C PRO A 156 -4.36 -11.99 19.09
N LYS A 157 -3.92 -12.89 18.22
CA LYS A 157 -4.15 -14.35 18.33
C LYS A 157 -2.93 -15.13 17.88
N GLY A 158 -2.76 -16.32 18.44
CA GLY A 158 -1.65 -17.20 18.11
C GLY A 158 -0.31 -16.55 18.40
N ARG A 159 0.65 -16.68 17.50
CA ARG A 159 2.00 -16.14 17.69
C ARG A 159 2.10 -14.61 17.69
N ILE A 160 1.04 -13.90 17.31
CA ILE A 160 1.04 -12.43 17.41
C ILE A 160 1.00 -11.97 18.86
N GLU A 161 0.41 -12.75 19.76
CA GLU A 161 0.46 -12.48 21.21
C GLU A 161 1.90 -12.53 21.74
N GLU A 162 2.78 -13.38 21.16
CA GLU A 162 4.20 -13.38 21.50
C GLU A 162 4.86 -12.03 21.17
N ILE A 163 4.53 -11.45 20.00
CA ILE A 163 5.05 -10.12 19.59
C ILE A 163 4.54 -9.03 20.54
N LEU A 164 3.25 -9.03 20.89
CA LEU A 164 2.68 -8.04 21.81
C LEU A 164 3.30 -8.13 23.21
N ASN A 165 3.50 -9.35 23.71
CA ASN A 165 4.21 -9.57 24.99
C ASN A 165 5.67 -9.11 24.93
N GLU A 166 6.36 -9.30 23.81
CA GLU A 166 7.74 -8.86 23.66
C GLU A 166 7.85 -7.33 23.57
N ILE A 167 6.83 -6.64 23.02
CA ILE A 167 6.73 -5.18 23.03
C ILE A 167 6.53 -4.68 24.48
N LEU A 168 5.68 -5.34 25.28
CA LEU A 168 5.54 -5.04 26.71
C LEU A 168 6.88 -5.18 27.45
N ALA A 169 7.57 -6.29 27.22
CA ALA A 169 8.89 -6.53 27.81
C ALA A 169 9.94 -5.48 27.36
N ALA A 170 9.84 -4.99 26.12
CA ALA A 170 10.69 -3.93 25.63
C ALA A 170 10.39 -2.59 26.33
N ALA A 171 9.11 -2.24 26.51
CA ALA A 171 8.70 -1.05 27.25
C ALA A 171 9.15 -1.11 28.74
N ASP A 172 9.03 -2.28 29.38
CA ASP A 172 9.53 -2.50 30.75
C ASP A 172 11.06 -2.32 30.86
N ARG A 173 11.80 -2.54 29.79
CA ARG A 173 13.24 -2.24 29.71
C ARG A 173 13.56 -0.77 29.45
N GLY A 174 12.54 0.09 29.27
CA GLY A 174 12.68 1.52 28.97
C GLY A 174 12.87 1.82 27.48
N VAL A 175 12.48 0.90 26.59
CA VAL A 175 12.46 1.12 25.14
C VAL A 175 11.23 1.93 24.75
N ASP A 176 11.38 3.01 23.98
CA ASP A 176 10.29 3.82 23.47
C ASP A 176 9.49 3.03 22.42
N CYS A 177 8.29 2.57 22.78
CA CYS A 177 7.46 1.74 21.94
C CYS A 177 6.23 2.51 21.42
N ALA A 178 6.00 2.49 20.10
CA ALA A 178 4.84 3.10 19.47
C ALA A 178 4.18 2.17 18.44
N ILE A 179 2.85 2.08 18.48
CA ILE A 179 2.03 1.29 17.56
C ILE A 179 1.06 2.23 16.84
N LEU A 180 1.09 2.23 15.52
CA LEU A 180 0.13 2.91 14.66
C LEU A 180 -0.73 1.85 13.93
N ALA A 181 -1.98 1.69 14.35
CA ALA A 181 -2.91 0.69 13.86
C ALA A 181 -4.01 1.31 12.99
N ASP A 182 -4.31 0.74 11.81
CA ASP A 182 -5.43 1.22 10.99
C ASP A 182 -6.77 0.98 11.68
N ALA A 183 -7.65 1.99 11.67
CA ALA A 183 -8.91 1.99 12.38
C ALA A 183 -9.86 0.83 12.01
N VAL A 184 -9.81 0.37 10.76
CA VAL A 184 -10.70 -0.67 10.25
C VAL A 184 -10.01 -2.02 10.19
N GLY A 185 -8.79 -2.04 9.67
CA GLY A 185 -8.03 -3.28 9.55
C GLY A 185 -7.67 -3.89 10.90
N SER A 186 -7.33 -3.07 11.89
CA SER A 186 -6.94 -3.50 13.23
C SER A 186 -8.05 -3.34 14.28
N ARG A 187 -9.32 -3.36 13.85
CA ARG A 187 -10.44 -3.13 14.76
C ARG A 187 -10.46 -4.11 15.93
N SER A 188 -10.20 -5.39 15.70
CA SER A 188 -10.16 -6.41 16.76
C SER A 188 -9.08 -6.12 17.81
N PHE A 189 -7.92 -5.61 17.41
CA PHE A 189 -6.88 -5.16 18.34
C PHE A 189 -7.29 -3.88 19.08
N LEU A 190 -7.81 -2.88 18.36
CA LEU A 190 -8.18 -1.59 18.93
C LEU A 190 -9.33 -1.68 19.94
N GLU A 191 -10.21 -2.68 19.81
CA GLU A 191 -11.32 -2.96 20.73
C GLU A 191 -10.95 -4.02 21.81
N SER A 192 -9.72 -4.53 21.83
CA SER A 192 -9.26 -5.54 22.80
C SER A 192 -8.63 -4.93 24.05
N ASP A 193 -8.52 -5.72 25.12
CA ASP A 193 -7.84 -5.35 26.37
C ASP A 193 -6.33 -5.08 26.14
N TRP A 194 -5.74 -5.57 25.07
CA TRP A 194 -4.35 -5.33 24.73
C TRP A 194 -3.98 -3.86 24.65
N VAL A 195 -4.87 -3.02 24.14
CA VAL A 195 -4.60 -1.57 24.02
C VAL A 195 -4.41 -0.93 25.37
N GLU A 196 -5.26 -1.28 26.35
CA GLU A 196 -5.17 -0.76 27.69
C GLU A 196 -3.92 -1.29 28.41
N ILE A 197 -3.63 -2.60 28.30
CA ILE A 197 -2.42 -3.23 28.85
C ILE A 197 -1.15 -2.55 28.32
N LEU A 198 -1.06 -2.35 27.00
CA LEU A 198 0.09 -1.71 26.35
C LEU A 198 0.25 -0.26 26.82
N ARG A 199 -0.84 0.51 26.89
CA ARG A 199 -0.79 1.90 27.36
C ARG A 199 -0.37 2.02 28.82
N GLN A 200 -0.82 1.12 29.68
CA GLN A 200 -0.41 1.07 31.10
C GLN A 200 1.09 0.77 31.25
N ALA A 201 1.68 0.02 30.32
CA ALA A 201 3.11 -0.24 30.26
C ALA A 201 3.92 0.91 29.58
N GLY A 202 3.27 2.01 29.20
CA GLY A 202 3.92 3.16 28.56
C GLY A 202 4.08 3.06 27.04
N VAL A 203 3.47 2.06 26.37
CA VAL A 203 3.47 1.95 24.91
C VAL A 203 2.48 2.94 24.31
N GLU A 204 2.91 3.77 23.37
CA GLU A 204 2.02 4.67 22.63
C GLU A 204 1.20 3.88 21.60
N VAL A 205 -0.13 3.89 21.74
CA VAL A 205 -1.03 3.22 20.78
C VAL A 205 -1.92 4.26 20.10
N HIS A 206 -1.70 4.47 18.82
CA HIS A 206 -2.40 5.42 17.97
C HIS A 206 -3.24 4.74 16.90
N THR A 207 -4.33 5.40 16.51
CA THR A 207 -5.24 4.91 15.46
C THR A 207 -5.06 5.72 14.18
N SER A 208 -4.68 5.05 13.09
CA SER A 208 -4.59 5.68 11.78
C SER A 208 -5.94 5.68 11.07
N LEU A 209 -6.26 6.80 10.41
CA LEU A 209 -7.48 6.98 9.60
C LEU A 209 -8.77 6.62 10.38
N PRO A 210 -9.00 7.24 11.54
CA PRO A 210 -10.16 6.92 12.37
C PRO A 210 -11.46 7.19 11.62
N VAL A 211 -12.42 6.25 11.74
CA VAL A 211 -13.76 6.33 11.14
C VAL A 211 -14.79 6.78 12.19
N GLY A 212 -15.74 7.62 11.75
CA GLY A 212 -16.83 8.07 12.61
C GLY A 212 -17.98 8.66 11.80
N ILE A 213 -19.21 8.57 12.30
CA ILE A 213 -20.43 8.98 11.57
C ILE A 213 -20.33 10.43 11.08
N TRP A 214 -19.87 11.35 11.90
CA TRP A 214 -19.70 12.75 11.53
C TRP A 214 -18.52 12.98 10.58
N ARG A 215 -17.44 12.21 10.71
CA ARG A 215 -16.29 12.27 9.80
C ARG A 215 -16.65 11.81 8.39
N THR A 216 -17.56 10.84 8.26
CA THR A 216 -18.02 10.31 6.95
C THR A 216 -18.61 11.39 6.03
N LEU A 217 -19.18 12.46 6.60
CA LEU A 217 -19.72 13.59 5.82
C LEU A 217 -18.62 14.49 5.24
N PHE A 218 -17.44 14.51 5.84
CA PHE A 218 -16.37 15.45 5.50
C PHE A 218 -15.10 14.77 4.99
N THR A 219 -14.91 13.49 5.30
CA THR A 219 -13.73 12.71 4.90
C THR A 219 -14.16 11.38 4.27
N ARG A 220 -13.41 10.94 3.28
CA ARG A 220 -13.59 9.63 2.68
C ARG A 220 -13.17 8.54 3.66
N THR A 221 -14.08 7.61 3.96
CA THR A 221 -13.88 6.59 5.01
C THR A 221 -13.26 5.30 4.51
N ASP A 222 -13.07 5.15 3.22
CA ASP A 222 -12.47 3.95 2.60
C ASP A 222 -10.95 4.06 2.37
N LEU A 223 -10.34 5.20 2.71
CA LEU A 223 -8.89 5.35 2.75
C LEU A 223 -8.31 4.50 3.87
N ARG A 224 -7.17 3.83 3.62
CA ARG A 224 -6.53 2.93 4.60
C ARG A 224 -5.03 3.14 4.68
N ASN A 225 -4.49 2.99 5.88
CA ASN A 225 -3.05 2.84 6.05
C ASN A 225 -2.69 1.37 5.84
N HIS A 226 -2.29 1.06 4.59
CA HIS A 226 -1.95 -0.32 4.21
C HIS A 226 -0.46 -0.62 4.35
N ARG A 227 0.32 0.28 4.94
CA ARG A 227 1.74 0.07 5.24
C ARG A 227 1.92 -1.01 6.30
N LYS A 228 3.04 -1.71 6.22
CA LYS A 228 3.50 -2.66 7.21
C LYS A 228 4.96 -2.32 7.47
N ILE A 229 5.20 -1.71 8.60
CA ILE A 229 6.52 -1.21 8.99
C ILE A 229 6.79 -1.64 10.43
N LEU A 230 7.96 -2.20 10.69
CA LEU A 230 8.55 -2.30 12.01
C LEU A 230 9.95 -1.69 11.92
N VAL A 231 10.25 -0.76 12.79
CA VAL A 231 11.58 -0.16 12.91
C VAL A 231 12.07 -0.31 14.33
N ILE A 232 13.29 -0.80 14.50
CA ILE A 232 13.93 -1.00 15.81
C ILE A 232 15.22 -0.21 15.83
N ASP A 233 15.36 0.66 16.82
CA ASP A 233 16.52 1.51 17.10
C ASP A 233 17.00 2.34 15.88
N SER A 234 16.12 2.59 14.90
CA SER A 234 16.48 3.17 13.59
C SER A 234 17.63 2.44 12.86
N LYS A 235 17.92 1.19 13.23
CA LYS A 235 18.99 0.34 12.69
C LYS A 235 18.46 -0.85 11.93
N ILE A 236 17.32 -1.41 12.35
CA ILE A 236 16.68 -2.57 11.74
C ILE A 236 15.29 -2.16 11.29
N GLY A 237 14.95 -2.47 10.06
CA GLY A 237 13.63 -2.19 9.47
C GLY A 237 13.01 -3.44 8.86
N TYR A 238 11.70 -3.53 8.94
CA TYR A 238 10.90 -4.56 8.27
C TYR A 238 9.82 -3.91 7.43
N THR A 239 9.64 -4.37 6.21
CA THR A 239 8.48 -4.04 5.39
C THR A 239 8.18 -5.16 4.40
N GLY A 240 6.92 -5.26 3.95
CA GLY A 240 6.49 -6.32 3.04
C GLY A 240 4.98 -6.51 3.05
N SER A 241 4.53 -7.72 2.75
CA SER A 241 3.10 -8.01 2.65
C SER A 241 2.47 -8.50 3.97
N PHE A 242 3.29 -8.97 4.91
CA PHE A 242 2.84 -9.58 6.17
C PHE A 242 2.16 -8.56 7.08
N ASN A 243 0.92 -8.84 7.47
CA ASN A 243 0.24 -8.16 8.57
C ASN A 243 0.58 -8.86 9.89
N LEU A 244 0.35 -8.20 11.02
CA LEU A 244 0.47 -8.86 12.32
C LEU A 244 -0.73 -9.79 12.55
N VAL A 245 -0.75 -10.87 11.78
CA VAL A 245 -1.75 -11.94 11.88
C VAL A 245 -1.07 -13.30 11.81
N ASP A 246 -1.51 -14.22 12.64
CA ASP A 246 -1.13 -15.63 12.49
C ASP A 246 -2.14 -16.27 11.54
N PRO A 247 -1.74 -16.67 10.31
CA PRO A 247 -2.67 -17.18 9.31
C PRO A 247 -3.38 -18.47 9.76
N ARG A 248 -2.88 -19.18 10.76
CA ARG A 248 -3.52 -20.36 11.36
C ARG A 248 -4.78 -20.02 12.15
N TYR A 249 -4.94 -18.77 12.56
CA TYR A 249 -6.07 -18.28 13.36
C TYR A 249 -6.87 -17.17 12.67
N PHE A 250 -6.40 -16.67 11.51
CA PHE A 250 -6.99 -15.53 10.84
C PHE A 250 -7.90 -15.96 9.68
N LYS A 251 -9.15 -15.50 9.67
CA LYS A 251 -10.15 -15.71 8.59
C LYS A 251 -10.28 -17.16 8.09
N GLN A 252 -10.14 -18.15 8.95
CA GLN A 252 -10.23 -19.56 8.58
C GLN A 252 -11.56 -19.92 7.91
N SER A 253 -12.67 -19.27 8.29
CA SER A 253 -14.00 -19.50 7.71
C SER A 253 -14.15 -19.02 6.26
N SER A 254 -13.20 -18.26 5.73
CA SER A 254 -13.26 -17.75 4.34
C SER A 254 -13.05 -18.83 3.28
N GLY A 255 -12.47 -19.99 3.65
CA GLY A 255 -12.21 -21.11 2.75
C GLY A 255 -11.11 -20.84 1.71
N VAL A 256 -10.32 -19.76 1.85
CA VAL A 256 -9.21 -19.42 0.93
C VAL A 256 -7.89 -20.09 1.32
N GLY A 257 -7.82 -20.69 2.50
CA GLY A 257 -6.61 -21.25 3.08
C GLY A 257 -5.77 -20.20 3.82
N GLU A 258 -4.60 -20.62 4.31
CA GLU A 258 -3.68 -19.74 5.01
C GLU A 258 -3.13 -18.65 4.08
N TRP A 259 -2.84 -17.49 4.66
CA TRP A 259 -2.20 -16.41 3.94
C TRP A 259 -0.71 -16.70 3.76
N VAL A 260 -0.23 -16.53 2.53
CA VAL A 260 1.18 -16.68 2.15
C VAL A 260 1.77 -15.32 1.95
N ASP A 261 2.51 -14.86 2.94
CA ASP A 261 3.11 -13.54 3.01
C ASP A 261 4.64 -13.58 2.96
N VAL A 262 5.22 -12.42 2.71
CA VAL A 262 6.67 -12.19 2.69
C VAL A 262 7.02 -10.89 3.41
N MET A 263 8.21 -10.87 4.02
CA MET A 263 8.74 -9.69 4.68
C MET A 263 10.22 -9.53 4.33
N MET A 264 10.67 -8.30 4.18
CA MET A 264 12.07 -7.96 4.03
C MET A 264 12.58 -7.37 5.33
N ARG A 265 13.56 -8.01 5.95
CA ARG A 265 14.34 -7.44 7.04
C ARG A 265 15.49 -6.65 6.43
N CYS A 266 15.61 -5.38 6.79
CA CYS A 266 16.57 -4.44 6.22
C CYS A 266 17.45 -3.86 7.31
N THR A 267 18.72 -3.61 6.97
CA THR A 267 19.65 -2.79 7.76
C THR A 267 20.39 -1.83 6.84
N GLY A 268 20.97 -0.78 7.39
CA GLY A 268 21.67 0.23 6.61
C GLY A 268 20.87 1.52 6.42
N PRO A 269 21.31 2.44 5.54
CA PRO A 269 20.75 3.78 5.39
C PRO A 269 19.25 3.86 5.11
N MET A 270 18.70 2.90 4.37
CA MET A 270 17.28 2.87 4.06
C MET A 270 16.37 2.76 5.29
N VAL A 271 16.88 2.28 6.44
CA VAL A 271 16.09 2.18 7.66
C VAL A 271 15.73 3.55 8.21
N LEU A 272 16.56 4.56 8.00
CA LEU A 272 16.23 5.95 8.35
C LEU A 272 15.05 6.46 7.53
N GLU A 273 14.98 6.11 6.25
CA GLU A 273 13.83 6.45 5.41
C GLU A 273 12.54 5.77 5.89
N LEU A 274 12.63 4.48 6.32
CA LEU A 274 11.50 3.78 6.95
C LEU A 274 11.05 4.46 8.25
N SER A 275 12.01 4.84 9.10
CA SER A 275 11.72 5.59 10.33
C SER A 275 11.03 6.91 10.01
N ALA A 276 11.53 7.61 9.02
CA ALA A 276 10.98 8.86 8.54
C ALA A 276 9.53 8.70 8.07
N VAL A 277 9.21 7.66 7.30
CA VAL A 277 7.83 7.36 6.87
C VAL A 277 6.92 7.06 8.07
N PHE A 278 7.39 6.28 9.05
CA PHE A 278 6.63 6.01 10.26
C PHE A 278 6.27 7.30 11.02
N PHE A 279 7.26 8.16 11.29
CA PHE A 279 7.05 9.41 12.00
C PHE A 279 6.14 10.38 11.22
N ALA A 280 6.19 10.36 9.86
CA ALA A 280 5.25 11.13 9.04
C ALA A 280 3.82 10.70 9.27
N ASP A 281 3.59 9.40 9.22
CA ASP A 281 2.27 8.86 9.41
C ASP A 281 1.76 9.17 10.82
N LEU A 282 2.60 8.97 11.83
CA LEU A 282 2.27 9.27 13.23
C LEU A 282 1.89 10.75 13.41
N ALA A 283 2.69 11.65 12.89
CA ALA A 283 2.47 13.09 12.99
C ALA A 283 1.19 13.59 12.33
N VAL A 284 0.75 12.94 11.25
CA VAL A 284 -0.51 13.27 10.57
C VAL A 284 -1.72 12.81 11.40
N GLU A 285 -1.60 11.72 12.17
CA GLU A 285 -2.69 11.13 12.94
C GLU A 285 -2.82 11.70 14.35
N THR A 286 -1.72 12.12 14.98
CA THR A 286 -1.76 12.78 16.28
C THR A 286 -2.24 14.22 16.09
N ASP A 287 -3.25 14.66 16.86
CA ASP A 287 -3.69 16.08 16.89
C ASP A 287 -2.64 16.99 17.58
N GLU A 288 -1.46 16.45 17.85
CA GLU A 288 -0.39 17.15 18.53
C GLU A 288 0.22 18.23 17.65
N ASN A 289 0.51 19.37 18.25
CA ASN A 289 1.15 20.51 17.60
C ASN A 289 2.45 20.06 16.91
N LEU A 290 2.78 20.67 15.75
CA LEU A 290 4.03 20.51 15.02
C LEU A 290 5.31 20.53 15.91
N GLN A 291 5.22 21.05 17.12
CA GLN A 291 6.30 21.03 18.11
C GLN A 291 6.66 19.63 18.60
N ASN A 292 5.68 18.74 18.79
CA ASN A 292 5.95 17.35 19.21
C ASN A 292 6.54 16.52 18.07
N VAL A 293 6.04 16.76 16.85
CA VAL A 293 6.68 16.21 15.63
C VAL A 293 8.14 16.66 15.53
N GLN A 294 8.42 17.93 15.82
CA GLN A 294 9.79 18.44 15.87
C GLN A 294 10.61 17.72 16.95
N THR A 295 10.01 17.33 18.07
CA THR A 295 10.68 16.59 19.14
C THR A 295 11.03 15.16 18.69
N TYR A 296 10.12 14.43 18.06
CA TYR A 296 10.39 13.11 17.48
C TYR A 296 11.45 13.17 16.37
N LEU A 297 11.39 14.22 15.56
CA LEU A 297 12.38 14.44 14.51
C LEU A 297 13.73 14.91 15.06
N ASN A 298 13.74 15.69 16.14
CA ASN A 298 14.98 16.04 16.84
C ASN A 298 15.56 14.81 17.56
N GLN A 299 14.75 13.90 18.07
CA GLN A 299 15.21 12.61 18.58
C GLN A 299 15.81 11.77 17.45
N ALA A 300 15.14 11.66 16.32
CA ALA A 300 15.72 11.03 15.12
C ALA A 300 17.00 11.76 14.66
N GLN A 301 17.03 13.10 14.70
CA GLN A 301 18.22 13.91 14.43
C GLN A 301 19.33 13.68 15.44
N SER A 302 19.04 13.52 16.72
CA SER A 302 20.06 13.27 17.75
C SER A 302 20.68 11.87 17.60
N LEU A 303 19.98 10.95 16.98
CA LEU A 303 20.47 9.61 16.63
C LEU A 303 21.33 9.64 15.34
N LEU A 304 21.07 10.58 14.41
CA LEU A 304 21.82 10.69 13.14
C LEU A 304 23.34 10.91 13.31
N PRO A 305 23.84 11.79 14.19
CA PRO A 305 25.28 11.96 14.37
C PRO A 305 25.98 10.75 15.03
N GLN A 306 25.22 9.93 15.76
CA GLN A 306 25.74 8.69 16.35
C GLN A 306 25.78 7.55 15.32
N ILE A 307 25.07 7.72 14.22
CA ILE A 307 24.97 6.80 13.10
C ILE A 307 25.68 7.44 11.89
N LEU A 308 27.02 7.64 12.00
CA LEU A 308 27.83 8.12 10.89
C LEU A 308 27.62 7.23 9.64
N PRO A 309 27.56 7.82 8.43
CA PRO A 309 27.33 7.09 7.18
C PRO A 309 28.23 5.86 7.01
N GLU A 310 29.49 5.94 7.44
CA GLU A 310 30.45 4.82 7.41
C GLU A 310 30.06 3.66 8.34
N LYS A 311 29.43 3.93 9.49
CA LYS A 311 28.95 2.91 10.44
C LYS A 311 27.60 2.32 10.04
N MET A 312 26.85 2.97 9.14
CA MET A 312 25.55 2.49 8.65
C MET A 312 25.67 1.48 7.52
N GLN A 313 26.85 1.39 6.88
CA GLN A 313 27.04 0.44 5.79
C GLN A 313 27.08 -0.98 6.35
N GLN A 314 25.99 -1.73 6.16
CA GLN A 314 25.83 -3.12 6.59
C GLN A 314 25.98 -4.11 5.41
N GLY A 315 26.02 -3.59 4.17
CA GLY A 315 26.13 -4.35 2.93
C GLY A 315 26.41 -3.47 1.73
N ASN A 316 26.09 -3.96 0.54
CA ASN A 316 26.33 -3.28 -0.73
C ASN A 316 25.07 -3.05 -1.55
N ILE A 317 23.88 -3.36 -1.01
CA ILE A 317 22.62 -3.29 -1.75
C ILE A 317 22.25 -1.83 -2.00
N VAL A 318 21.92 -1.51 -3.26
CA VAL A 318 21.31 -0.25 -3.64
C VAL A 318 19.81 -0.43 -3.66
N ALA A 319 19.09 0.38 -2.89
CA ALA A 319 17.65 0.35 -2.79
C ALA A 319 17.07 1.75 -2.53
N GLN A 320 15.76 1.88 -2.75
CA GLN A 320 15.01 3.13 -2.56
C GLN A 320 13.66 2.83 -1.94
N ILE A 321 13.29 3.60 -0.91
CA ILE A 321 11.97 3.54 -0.30
C ILE A 321 11.00 4.40 -1.10
N ILE A 322 9.85 3.85 -1.42
CA ILE A 322 8.80 4.54 -2.18
C ILE A 322 7.49 4.51 -1.36
N PRO A 323 7.29 5.46 -0.45
CA PRO A 323 5.99 5.66 0.17
C PRO A 323 5.02 6.31 -0.83
N SER A 324 3.77 5.88 -0.82
CA SER A 324 2.69 6.53 -1.54
C SER A 324 1.50 6.81 -0.63
N ALA A 325 0.79 7.88 -0.90
CA ALA A 325 -0.40 8.28 -0.17
C ALA A 325 -1.27 9.18 -1.05
N PRO A 326 -2.61 9.17 -0.89
CA PRO A 326 -3.51 10.00 -1.69
C PRO A 326 -3.32 11.50 -1.47
N GLU A 327 -2.73 11.90 -0.33
CA GLU A 327 -2.41 13.31 0.00
C GLU A 327 -1.14 13.82 -0.69
N GLN A 328 -0.26 12.93 -1.04
CA GLN A 328 1.04 13.23 -1.68
C GLN A 328 0.91 13.15 -3.20
N ASN A 329 2.00 12.87 -3.90
CA ASN A 329 1.92 12.43 -5.27
C ASN A 329 1.35 10.99 -5.31
N SER A 330 0.03 10.88 -5.39
CA SER A 330 -0.69 9.60 -5.36
C SER A 330 -0.32 8.66 -6.52
N PHE A 331 0.43 9.17 -7.51
CA PHE A 331 0.81 8.40 -8.69
C PHE A 331 2.22 7.81 -8.61
N VAL A 332 3.04 8.16 -7.62
CA VAL A 332 4.48 7.83 -7.63
C VAL A 332 4.75 6.33 -7.76
N ILE A 333 4.08 5.49 -6.98
CA ILE A 333 4.30 4.04 -7.08
C ILE A 333 3.75 3.47 -8.38
N TYR A 334 2.63 3.99 -8.85
CA TYR A 334 2.03 3.61 -10.12
C TYR A 334 2.93 3.99 -11.30
N GLU A 335 3.46 5.22 -11.33
CA GLU A 335 4.41 5.70 -12.33
C GLU A 335 5.71 4.88 -12.31
N THR A 336 6.17 4.51 -11.11
CA THR A 336 7.33 3.63 -10.93
C THR A 336 7.09 2.23 -11.52
N ILE A 337 5.92 1.63 -11.26
CA ILE A 337 5.53 0.32 -11.82
C ILE A 337 5.47 0.38 -13.34
N ILE A 338 4.81 1.39 -13.90
CA ILE A 338 4.71 1.58 -15.36
C ILE A 338 6.10 1.75 -15.99
N SER A 339 6.95 2.59 -15.39
CA SER A 339 8.33 2.81 -15.84
C SER A 339 9.14 1.52 -15.82
N ALA A 340 8.97 0.70 -14.76
CA ALA A 340 9.66 -0.57 -14.62
C ALA A 340 9.20 -1.60 -15.68
N ILE A 341 7.90 -1.66 -16.01
CA ILE A 341 7.39 -2.53 -17.07
C ILE A 341 7.98 -2.14 -18.44
N TYR A 342 8.10 -0.84 -18.73
CA TYR A 342 8.68 -0.38 -19.98
C TYR A 342 10.21 -0.61 -20.05
N ALA A 343 10.91 -0.58 -18.92
CA ALA A 343 12.34 -0.87 -18.84
C ALA A 343 12.68 -2.36 -19.02
N ALA A 344 11.69 -3.26 -18.91
CA ALA A 344 11.88 -4.70 -19.06
C ALA A 344 12.27 -5.08 -20.48
N THR A 345 13.25 -5.98 -20.61
CA THR A 345 13.76 -6.46 -21.90
C THR A 345 13.67 -7.97 -22.10
N LYS A 346 13.59 -8.76 -21.00
CA LYS A 346 13.59 -10.22 -21.06
C LYS A 346 12.37 -10.85 -20.39
N GLN A 347 12.12 -10.47 -19.13
CA GLN A 347 11.04 -11.07 -18.33
C GLN A 347 10.51 -10.14 -17.26
N ILE A 348 9.22 -10.29 -16.97
CA ILE A 348 8.50 -9.66 -15.86
C ILE A 348 7.76 -10.78 -15.14
N THR A 349 7.92 -10.88 -13.81
CA THR A 349 7.08 -11.74 -12.98
C THR A 349 6.45 -10.91 -11.88
N ILE A 350 5.13 -10.92 -11.79
CA ILE A 350 4.35 -10.17 -10.82
C ILE A 350 3.59 -11.16 -9.95
N THR A 351 3.72 -11.02 -8.63
CA THR A 351 2.92 -11.73 -7.63
C THR A 351 2.03 -10.71 -6.92
N THR A 352 0.73 -10.94 -6.87
CA THR A 352 -0.22 -10.06 -6.18
C THR A 352 -1.50 -10.82 -5.82
N PRO A 353 -2.11 -10.57 -4.63
CA PRO A 353 -3.40 -11.16 -4.29
C PRO A 353 -4.54 -10.61 -5.14
N TYR A 354 -4.46 -9.32 -5.50
CA TYR A 354 -5.51 -8.62 -6.22
C TYR A 354 -4.94 -8.00 -7.49
N PHE A 355 -5.58 -8.31 -8.60
CA PHE A 355 -5.19 -7.81 -9.92
C PHE A 355 -6.42 -7.19 -10.60
N VAL A 356 -6.58 -5.88 -10.43
CA VAL A 356 -7.65 -5.09 -11.04
C VAL A 356 -7.01 -3.84 -11.66
N PRO A 357 -6.28 -4.02 -12.78
CA PRO A 357 -5.53 -2.94 -13.42
C PRO A 357 -6.46 -1.92 -14.08
N ASP A 358 -5.95 -0.70 -14.22
CA ASP A 358 -6.50 0.26 -15.16
C ASP A 358 -6.02 0.02 -16.60
N GLU A 359 -6.50 0.84 -17.54
CA GLU A 359 -6.13 0.69 -18.95
C GLU A 359 -4.63 0.92 -19.23
N PRO A 360 -3.93 1.93 -18.65
CA PRO A 360 -2.50 2.12 -18.89
C PRO A 360 -1.65 0.94 -18.38
N LEU A 361 -1.94 0.39 -17.19
CA LEU A 361 -1.21 -0.77 -16.68
C LEU A 361 -1.45 -2.02 -17.54
N LEU A 362 -2.69 -2.25 -17.94
CA LEU A 362 -3.05 -3.32 -18.84
C LEU A 362 -2.32 -3.19 -20.19
N MET A 363 -2.29 -1.97 -20.75
CA MET A 363 -1.57 -1.66 -21.99
C MET A 363 -0.06 -1.90 -21.83
N ALA A 364 0.55 -1.44 -20.73
CA ALA A 364 1.98 -1.64 -20.48
C ALA A 364 2.35 -3.13 -20.45
N LEU A 365 1.57 -3.97 -19.76
CA LEU A 365 1.79 -5.43 -19.71
C LEU A 365 1.61 -6.11 -21.05
N THR A 366 0.55 -5.76 -21.79
CA THR A 366 0.29 -6.33 -23.13
C THR A 366 1.33 -5.91 -24.14
N VAL A 367 1.78 -4.65 -24.12
CA VAL A 367 2.87 -4.16 -24.97
C VAL A 367 4.19 -4.84 -24.62
N ALA A 368 4.50 -5.03 -23.34
CA ALA A 368 5.70 -5.75 -22.92
C ALA A 368 5.69 -7.18 -23.48
N ALA A 369 4.57 -7.91 -23.36
CA ALA A 369 4.43 -9.25 -23.90
C ALA A 369 4.58 -9.27 -25.44
N LYS A 370 3.95 -8.34 -26.16
CA LYS A 370 4.05 -8.20 -27.62
C LYS A 370 5.46 -7.83 -28.10
N ARG A 371 6.26 -7.14 -27.28
CA ARG A 371 7.69 -6.87 -27.53
C ARG A 371 8.57 -8.12 -27.36
N GLY A 372 8.01 -9.26 -26.94
CA GLY A 372 8.74 -10.50 -26.69
C GLY A 372 9.24 -10.66 -25.24
N VAL A 373 8.86 -9.76 -24.33
CA VAL A 373 9.15 -9.91 -22.89
C VAL A 373 8.27 -11.02 -22.32
N LYS A 374 8.86 -11.96 -21.57
CA LYS A 374 8.12 -13.04 -20.90
C LYS A 374 7.38 -12.49 -19.68
N VAL A 375 6.10 -12.18 -19.83
CA VAL A 375 5.28 -11.66 -18.73
C VAL A 375 4.53 -12.80 -18.04
N THR A 376 4.68 -12.93 -16.72
CA THR A 376 3.99 -13.92 -15.90
C THR A 376 3.31 -13.22 -14.70
N LEU A 377 2.01 -13.47 -14.53
CA LEU A 377 1.24 -13.06 -13.35
C LEU A 377 1.01 -14.29 -12.48
N ILE A 378 1.31 -14.19 -11.19
CA ILE A 378 1.04 -15.21 -10.17
C ILE A 378 -0.03 -14.67 -9.26
N LEU A 379 -1.22 -15.26 -9.33
CA LEU A 379 -2.42 -14.84 -8.61
C LEU A 379 -2.93 -16.00 -7.76
N PRO A 380 -3.59 -15.76 -6.62
CA PRO A 380 -4.20 -16.83 -5.85
C PRO A 380 -5.37 -17.47 -6.61
N ALA A 381 -5.49 -18.79 -6.56
CA ALA A 381 -6.62 -19.51 -7.14
C ALA A 381 -7.94 -19.20 -6.43
N LYS A 382 -7.85 -18.93 -5.12
CA LYS A 382 -8.99 -18.50 -4.28
C LYS A 382 -8.67 -17.14 -3.66
N VAL A 383 -9.60 -16.22 -3.72
CA VAL A 383 -9.50 -14.87 -3.13
C VAL A 383 -10.67 -14.65 -2.17
N ASP A 384 -10.44 -13.85 -1.14
CA ASP A 384 -11.41 -13.53 -0.08
C ASP A 384 -12.46 -12.49 -0.52
N SER A 385 -12.27 -11.83 -1.68
CA SER A 385 -13.22 -10.89 -2.28
C SER A 385 -13.79 -11.43 -3.59
N LEU A 386 -15.09 -11.70 -3.60
CA LEU A 386 -15.81 -12.12 -4.83
C LEU A 386 -15.77 -11.05 -5.91
N MET A 387 -15.92 -9.78 -5.55
CA MET A 387 -15.89 -8.67 -6.50
C MET A 387 -14.51 -8.58 -7.19
N VAL A 388 -13.42 -8.61 -6.43
CA VAL A 388 -12.06 -8.63 -6.99
C VAL A 388 -11.86 -9.83 -7.90
N ARG A 389 -12.35 -11.01 -7.50
CA ARG A 389 -12.28 -12.22 -8.32
C ARG A 389 -12.94 -12.05 -9.68
N TYR A 390 -14.15 -11.50 -9.72
CA TYR A 390 -14.88 -11.30 -10.99
C TYR A 390 -14.26 -10.17 -11.82
N ALA A 391 -13.90 -9.04 -11.21
CA ALA A 391 -13.27 -7.92 -11.89
C ALA A 391 -11.93 -8.33 -12.53
N SER A 392 -11.07 -9.04 -11.79
CA SER A 392 -9.77 -9.54 -12.27
C SER A 392 -9.93 -10.40 -13.53
N ARG A 393 -10.89 -11.30 -13.53
CA ARG A 393 -11.13 -12.26 -14.62
C ARG A 393 -11.56 -11.59 -15.93
N ALA A 394 -12.14 -10.40 -15.88
CA ALA A 394 -12.52 -9.64 -17.07
C ALA A 394 -11.32 -9.18 -17.91
N TYR A 395 -10.12 -9.07 -17.30
CA TYR A 395 -8.90 -8.66 -17.98
C TYR A 395 -8.11 -9.83 -18.59
N TYR A 396 -8.37 -11.07 -18.17
CA TYR A 396 -7.59 -12.24 -18.60
C TYR A 396 -7.63 -12.50 -20.10
N PRO A 397 -8.75 -12.33 -20.84
CA PRO A 397 -8.74 -12.54 -22.29
C PRO A 397 -7.67 -11.72 -23.01
N MET A 398 -7.64 -10.41 -22.74
CA MET A 398 -6.70 -9.48 -23.37
C MET A 398 -5.24 -9.81 -23.04
N LEU A 399 -4.97 -10.19 -21.78
CA LEU A 399 -3.63 -10.58 -21.35
C LEU A 399 -3.17 -11.89 -22.00
N LEU A 400 -4.03 -12.92 -22.02
CA LEU A 400 -3.72 -14.22 -22.61
C LEU A 400 -3.52 -14.10 -24.13
N GLU A 401 -4.33 -13.30 -24.82
CA GLU A 401 -4.19 -13.01 -26.26
C GLU A 401 -2.87 -12.28 -26.58
N ALA A 402 -2.40 -11.43 -25.66
CA ALA A 402 -1.10 -10.77 -25.81
C ALA A 402 0.09 -11.69 -25.49
N GLY A 403 -0.14 -12.90 -24.97
CA GLY A 403 0.90 -13.87 -24.61
C GLY A 403 1.35 -13.80 -23.14
N VAL A 404 0.67 -13.05 -22.30
CA VAL A 404 0.91 -13.05 -20.84
C VAL A 404 0.50 -14.39 -20.24
N LYS A 405 1.36 -14.97 -19.41
CA LYS A 405 1.05 -16.19 -18.65
C LYS A 405 0.38 -15.83 -17.34
N ILE A 406 -0.74 -16.49 -17.02
CA ILE A 406 -1.46 -16.34 -15.75
C ILE A 406 -1.39 -17.66 -15.01
N ALA A 407 -0.70 -17.67 -13.87
CA ALA A 407 -0.53 -18.80 -12.98
C ALA A 407 -1.40 -18.61 -11.73
N MET A 408 -2.26 -19.59 -11.44
CA MET A 408 -3.18 -19.61 -10.32
C MET A 408 -2.57 -20.44 -9.19
N PHE A 409 -2.09 -19.80 -8.15
CA PHE A 409 -1.48 -20.44 -6.99
C PHE A 409 -2.52 -21.17 -6.12
N GLU A 410 -2.24 -22.41 -5.76
CA GLU A 410 -3.19 -23.30 -5.07
C GLU A 410 -2.85 -23.54 -3.59
N GLY A 411 -1.71 -23.04 -3.10
CA GLY A 411 -1.21 -23.28 -1.73
C GLY A 411 -1.77 -22.34 -0.65
N GLY A 412 -2.96 -21.79 -0.83
CA GLY A 412 -3.59 -20.82 0.08
C GLY A 412 -3.83 -19.47 -0.56
N LEU A 413 -4.08 -18.43 0.25
CA LEU A 413 -4.20 -17.06 -0.26
C LEU A 413 -2.78 -16.46 -0.45
N LEU A 414 -2.27 -16.48 -1.67
CA LEU A 414 -1.00 -15.83 -1.99
C LEU A 414 -1.13 -14.32 -1.81
N HIS A 415 -0.67 -13.82 -0.68
CA HIS A 415 -0.82 -12.40 -0.32
C HIS A 415 0.47 -11.59 -0.56
N ALA A 416 1.57 -12.21 -0.99
CA ALA A 416 2.81 -11.54 -1.38
C ALA A 416 2.61 -10.53 -2.51
N LYS A 417 3.31 -9.40 -2.45
CA LYS A 417 3.32 -8.36 -3.48
C LYS A 417 4.77 -8.13 -3.92
N THR A 418 5.11 -8.74 -5.04
CA THR A 418 6.46 -8.66 -5.60
C THR A 418 6.41 -8.53 -7.12
N MET A 419 7.31 -7.73 -7.67
CA MET A 419 7.52 -7.63 -9.11
C MET A 419 9.02 -7.75 -9.37
N THR A 420 9.42 -8.66 -10.26
CA THR A 420 10.81 -8.81 -10.68
C THR A 420 10.95 -8.57 -12.17
N ILE A 421 12.04 -7.88 -12.55
CA ILE A 421 12.35 -7.53 -13.93
C ILE A 421 13.76 -8.00 -14.27
N ASP A 422 13.87 -8.83 -15.30
CA ASP A 422 15.12 -9.27 -15.91
C ASP A 422 16.15 -9.88 -14.92
N GLU A 423 15.70 -10.30 -13.72
CA GLU A 423 16.50 -10.78 -12.58
C GLU A 423 17.52 -9.73 -12.03
N ASP A 424 17.31 -8.45 -12.33
CA ASP A 424 18.22 -7.37 -11.97
C ASP A 424 17.56 -6.30 -11.09
N TYR A 425 16.23 -6.17 -11.18
CA TYR A 425 15.45 -5.15 -10.49
C TYR A 425 14.20 -5.77 -9.88
N SER A 426 13.81 -5.32 -8.71
CA SER A 426 12.55 -5.75 -8.10
C SER A 426 11.86 -4.62 -7.34
N LEU A 427 10.52 -4.68 -7.36
CA LEU A 427 9.65 -3.98 -6.44
C LEU A 427 9.09 -4.99 -5.44
N PHE A 428 9.16 -4.64 -4.16
CA PHE A 428 8.75 -5.46 -3.04
C PHE A 428 8.03 -4.60 -2.01
N GLY A 429 6.86 -4.98 -1.51
CA GLY A 429 6.20 -4.14 -0.51
C GLY A 429 4.74 -4.47 -0.26
N THR A 430 3.94 -3.42 -0.07
CA THR A 430 2.55 -3.54 0.36
C THR A 430 1.53 -3.39 -0.77
N VAL A 431 1.95 -2.90 -1.94
CA VAL A 431 1.10 -2.45 -3.05
C VAL A 431 0.52 -3.62 -3.84
N ASN A 432 -0.80 -3.74 -3.89
CA ASN A 432 -1.49 -4.64 -4.82
C ASN A 432 -1.55 -4.02 -6.22
N MET A 433 -1.81 -4.85 -7.22
CA MET A 433 -2.04 -4.38 -8.61
C MET A 433 -3.52 -4.02 -8.81
N ASP A 434 -4.03 -3.08 -7.99
CA ASP A 434 -5.40 -2.59 -8.03
C ASP A 434 -5.49 -1.07 -7.83
N MET A 435 -6.64 -0.49 -8.21
CA MET A 435 -6.87 0.95 -8.19
C MET A 435 -6.83 1.53 -6.77
N ARG A 436 -7.25 0.75 -5.75
CA ARG A 436 -7.19 1.21 -4.35
C ARG A 436 -5.77 1.39 -3.88
N SER A 437 -4.91 0.42 -4.13
CA SER A 437 -3.51 0.49 -3.73
C SER A 437 -2.77 1.61 -4.45
N PHE A 438 -3.11 1.87 -5.71
CA PHE A 438 -2.44 2.93 -6.48
C PHE A 438 -2.87 4.34 -6.07
N PHE A 439 -4.15 4.56 -5.70
CA PHE A 439 -4.70 5.92 -5.62
C PHE A 439 -5.36 6.27 -4.29
N LEU A 440 -5.64 5.30 -3.42
CA LEU A 440 -6.44 5.52 -2.22
C LEU A 440 -5.75 5.12 -0.92
N ASN A 441 -4.89 4.10 -0.94
CA ASN A 441 -4.22 3.64 0.27
C ASN A 441 -2.91 4.39 0.51
N LEU A 442 -2.51 4.45 1.78
CA LEU A 442 -1.11 4.69 2.12
C LEU A 442 -0.36 3.38 1.94
N GLU A 443 0.62 3.34 1.07
CA GLU A 443 1.40 2.15 0.74
C GLU A 443 2.90 2.42 0.90
N ILE A 444 3.70 1.36 0.87
CA ILE A 444 5.16 1.46 0.86
C ILE A 444 5.76 0.35 0.01
N SER A 445 6.73 0.68 -0.80
CA SER A 445 7.46 -0.27 -1.63
C SER A 445 8.96 -0.04 -1.56
N LEU A 446 9.71 -1.11 -1.75
CA LEU A 446 11.15 -1.11 -1.94
C LEU A 446 11.44 -1.29 -3.43
N ALA A 447 12.12 -0.32 -4.05
CA ALA A 447 12.78 -0.52 -5.32
C ALA A 447 14.20 -1.03 -5.05
N ILE A 448 14.49 -2.24 -5.47
CA ILE A 448 15.75 -2.94 -5.19
C ILE A 448 16.51 -3.06 -6.50
N TYR A 449 17.69 -2.45 -6.57
CA TYR A 449 18.56 -2.40 -7.74
C TYR A 449 19.72 -3.40 -7.63
N ASP A 450 19.51 -4.45 -6.84
CA ASP A 450 20.49 -5.50 -6.58
C ASP A 450 20.08 -6.82 -7.23
N ARG A 451 21.02 -7.42 -7.95
CA ARG A 451 20.78 -8.65 -8.71
C ARG A 451 20.59 -9.86 -7.82
N ASP A 452 21.36 -9.97 -6.76
CA ASP A 452 21.36 -11.18 -5.94
C ASP A 452 20.11 -11.22 -5.04
N THR A 453 19.71 -10.09 -4.49
CA THR A 453 18.43 -9.94 -3.80
C THR A 453 17.25 -10.20 -4.75
N THR A 454 17.30 -9.64 -5.97
CA THR A 454 16.25 -9.89 -6.97
C THR A 454 16.17 -11.37 -7.35
N LYS A 455 17.30 -12.09 -7.47
CA LYS A 455 17.29 -13.54 -7.73
C LYS A 455 16.67 -14.35 -6.58
N GLN A 456 16.85 -13.93 -5.32
CA GLN A 456 16.18 -14.58 -4.19
C GLN A 456 14.66 -14.45 -4.32
N ILE A 457 14.16 -13.25 -4.71
CA ILE A 457 12.73 -13.03 -4.97
C ILE A 457 12.27 -13.85 -6.18
N CYS A 458 13.05 -13.92 -7.27
CA CYS A 458 12.76 -14.79 -8.41
C CYS A 458 12.69 -16.27 -8.01
N HIS A 459 13.57 -16.71 -7.11
CA HIS A 459 13.54 -18.09 -6.61
C HIS A 459 12.26 -18.37 -5.83
N LEU A 460 11.86 -17.46 -4.98
CA LEU A 460 10.57 -17.52 -4.27
C LEU A 460 9.38 -17.56 -5.25
N GLN A 461 9.35 -16.69 -6.26
CA GLN A 461 8.31 -16.70 -7.29
C GLN A 461 8.27 -18.03 -8.06
N ARG A 462 9.43 -18.63 -8.34
CA ARG A 462 9.50 -19.97 -8.95
C ARG A 462 8.90 -21.06 -8.04
N SER A 463 9.04 -20.95 -6.71
CA SER A 463 8.39 -21.88 -5.78
C SER A 463 6.88 -21.75 -5.81
N TYR A 464 6.35 -20.54 -5.94
CA TYR A 464 4.92 -20.31 -6.14
C TYR A 464 4.42 -20.91 -7.47
N LEU A 465 5.18 -20.75 -8.56
CA LEU A 465 4.84 -21.31 -9.86
C LEU A 465 4.79 -22.85 -9.86
N LYS A 466 5.60 -23.54 -9.03
CA LYS A 466 5.52 -25.00 -8.86
C LYS A 466 4.20 -25.47 -8.28
N ASN A 467 3.56 -24.60 -7.47
CA ASN A 467 2.26 -24.86 -6.83
C ASN A 467 1.13 -24.11 -7.53
N SER A 468 1.26 -23.86 -8.83
CA SER A 468 0.29 -23.11 -9.62
C SER A 468 -0.15 -23.86 -10.87
N SER A 469 -1.42 -23.70 -11.22
CA SER A 469 -1.96 -24.11 -12.53
C SER A 469 -2.02 -22.93 -13.49
N TYR A 470 -1.71 -23.15 -14.76
CA TYR A 470 -1.76 -22.09 -15.77
C TYR A 470 -3.12 -22.02 -16.46
N ILE A 471 -3.59 -20.80 -16.69
CA ILE A 471 -4.82 -20.59 -17.47
C ILE A 471 -4.50 -20.77 -18.96
N ALA A 472 -5.12 -21.77 -19.59
CA ALA A 472 -5.02 -21.98 -21.02
C ALA A 472 -6.02 -21.10 -21.78
N ILE A 473 -5.58 -20.36 -22.79
CA ILE A 473 -6.43 -19.47 -23.60
C ILE A 473 -7.61 -20.21 -24.22
N LYS A 474 -7.41 -21.42 -24.73
CA LYS A 474 -8.49 -22.24 -25.34
C LYS A 474 -9.60 -22.55 -24.34
N SER A 475 -9.25 -23.02 -23.16
CA SER A 475 -10.22 -23.30 -22.09
C SER A 475 -10.92 -22.02 -21.61
N TRP A 476 -10.20 -20.90 -21.62
CA TRP A 476 -10.76 -19.62 -21.23
C TRP A 476 -11.83 -19.12 -22.22
N GLN A 477 -11.59 -19.27 -23.52
CA GLN A 477 -12.53 -18.89 -24.60
C GLN A 477 -13.79 -19.75 -24.64
N GLN A 478 -13.74 -21.01 -24.16
CA GLN A 478 -14.88 -21.92 -24.11
C GLN A 478 -15.86 -21.65 -22.95
N ARG A 479 -15.59 -20.64 -22.12
CA ARG A 479 -16.47 -20.30 -20.98
C ARG A 479 -17.81 -19.73 -21.43
N SER A 480 -18.81 -19.87 -20.56
CA SER A 480 -20.13 -19.29 -20.78
C SER A 480 -20.07 -17.76 -21.00
N LYS A 481 -20.71 -17.28 -22.07
CA LYS A 481 -20.84 -15.84 -22.38
C LYS A 481 -21.50 -15.05 -21.24
N LEU A 482 -22.46 -15.69 -20.52
CA LEU A 482 -23.11 -15.07 -19.36
C LEU A 482 -22.13 -14.77 -18.24
N ARG A 483 -21.15 -15.66 -17.98
CA ARG A 483 -20.07 -15.39 -17.00
C ARG A 483 -19.23 -14.19 -17.42
N GLY A 484 -18.90 -14.10 -18.71
CA GLY A 484 -18.15 -12.94 -19.25
C GLY A 484 -18.93 -11.64 -19.08
N LEU A 485 -20.25 -11.65 -19.27
CA LEU A 485 -21.11 -10.48 -19.04
C LEU A 485 -21.07 -10.04 -17.58
N VAL A 486 -21.19 -10.97 -16.63
CA VAL A 486 -21.12 -10.68 -15.18
C VAL A 486 -19.72 -10.12 -14.81
N GLU A 487 -18.64 -10.73 -15.30
CA GLU A 487 -17.27 -10.26 -15.07
C GLU A 487 -17.09 -8.84 -15.60
N ASN A 488 -17.58 -8.54 -16.80
CA ASN A 488 -17.52 -7.18 -17.37
C ASN A 488 -18.40 -6.17 -16.60
N ALA A 489 -19.54 -6.57 -16.11
CA ALA A 489 -20.39 -5.71 -15.27
C ALA A 489 -19.68 -5.37 -13.95
N VAL A 490 -19.08 -6.38 -13.29
CA VAL A 490 -18.30 -6.14 -12.04
C VAL A 490 -17.05 -5.30 -12.31
N ARG A 491 -16.42 -5.41 -13.49
CA ARG A 491 -15.30 -4.55 -13.89
C ARG A 491 -15.65 -3.05 -13.85
N LEU A 492 -16.89 -2.67 -14.08
CA LEU A 492 -17.30 -1.26 -13.96
C LEU A 492 -17.12 -0.72 -12.53
N MET A 493 -17.05 -1.61 -11.54
CA MET A 493 -16.78 -1.25 -10.14
C MET A 493 -15.27 -1.18 -9.81
N SER A 494 -14.38 -1.43 -10.78
CA SER A 494 -12.93 -1.41 -10.57
C SER A 494 -12.39 -0.17 -9.86
N PRO A 495 -12.91 1.06 -10.09
CA PRO A 495 -12.46 2.24 -9.35
C PRO A 495 -12.75 2.22 -7.85
N LEU A 496 -13.55 1.27 -7.37
CA LEU A 496 -13.92 1.07 -5.95
C LEU A 496 -13.23 -0.14 -5.32
N LEU A 497 -12.52 -0.94 -6.14
CA LEU A 497 -11.89 -2.21 -5.74
C LEU A 497 -10.40 -2.10 -5.53
#